data_62d1bb8d9043468f6360a24eb07230f7
#
_entry.id   62d1bb8d9043468f6360a24eb07230f7
#
_cell.length_a   1.000
_cell.length_b   1.000
_cell.length_c   1.000
_cell.angle_alpha   90.00
_cell.angle_beta   90.00
_cell.angle_gamma   90.00
#
_symmetry.space_group_name_H-M   'P 1'
#
loop_
_entity.id
_entity.type
_entity.pdbx_description
1 polymer ?
#
loop_
_entity_poly.entity_id
_entity_poly.type
_entity_poly.pdbx_seq_one_letter_code
_entity_poly.pdbx_strand_id
1 'polypeptide(L)'
;MTGMSSCITSVIETTKGFLVQPTETFQQHDGTSLARTFQYFAVLSLFYAILFGIVEGLVFYLNIGSTFADLAVASSFMGLISWILIFFFIVFAFTSCFFGIFLYGLFQHVFVLLCGGECGVAQTMKAMMYGSVPALVFGWIPVINLIAAIWSLVLMVIGIRELHKLSTTAAAIVILLPIVLTFVITILFALFIVSVIGLGAAEIFAAVASAGI
;
A
#
# COMPACT_ATOMS: atom_id res chain seq x y z
N MET A 1 -3.41 25.88 22.55
CA MET A 1 -2.20 25.13 22.18
C MET A 1 -2.12 23.73 22.82
N THR A 2 -2.82 23.46 23.89
CA THR A 2 -2.80 22.16 24.61
C THR A 2 -3.45 20.98 23.87
N GLY A 3 -4.45 21.20 23.00
CA GLY A 3 -5.15 20.11 22.32
C GLY A 3 -4.37 19.47 21.14
N MET A 4 -3.56 20.25 20.42
CA MET A 4 -2.80 19.73 19.27
C MET A 4 -1.58 18.92 19.71
N SER A 5 -0.91 19.34 20.78
CA SER A 5 0.21 18.57 21.35
C SER A 5 -0.25 17.22 21.90
N SER A 6 -1.40 17.17 22.58
CA SER A 6 -1.95 15.91 23.09
C SER A 6 -2.37 14.95 21.97
N CYS A 7 -2.88 15.47 20.85
CA CYS A 7 -3.26 14.66 19.70
C CYS A 7 -2.02 14.03 19.02
N ILE A 8 -0.95 14.80 18.82
CA ILE A 8 0.30 14.30 18.22
C ILE A 8 0.94 13.25 19.14
N THR A 9 1.00 13.50 20.44
CA THR A 9 1.54 12.52 21.41
C THR A 9 0.75 11.21 21.37
N SER A 10 -0.59 11.27 21.32
CA SER A 10 -1.43 10.09 21.20
C SER A 10 -1.16 9.29 19.92
N VAL A 11 -0.97 9.97 18.77
CA VAL A 11 -0.63 9.29 17.50
C VAL A 11 0.73 8.58 17.61
N ILE A 12 1.73 9.25 18.18
CA ILE A 12 3.09 8.68 18.35
C ILE A 12 3.05 7.46 19.29
N GLU A 13 2.37 7.57 20.42
CA GLU A 13 2.24 6.47 21.40
C GLU A 13 1.51 5.26 20.78
N THR A 14 0.40 5.50 20.08
CA THR A 14 -0.33 4.46 19.37
C THR A 14 0.54 3.78 18.30
N THR A 15 1.28 4.57 17.52
CA THR A 15 2.20 4.05 16.50
C THR A 15 3.29 3.19 17.12
N LYS A 16 3.93 3.68 18.19
CA LYS A 16 4.93 2.91 18.95
C LYS A 16 4.36 1.61 19.50
N GLY A 17 3.13 1.66 20.03
CA GLY A 17 2.44 0.47 20.55
C GLY A 17 2.28 -0.60 19.47
N PHE A 18 1.79 -0.25 18.28
CA PHE A 18 1.65 -1.20 17.17
C PHE A 18 2.99 -1.74 16.67
N LEU A 19 4.06 -0.95 16.70
CA LEU A 19 5.39 -1.40 16.27
C LEU A 19 6.07 -2.34 17.26
N VAL A 20 5.86 -2.16 18.56
CA VAL A 20 6.62 -2.86 19.63
C VAL A 20 5.80 -3.94 20.34
N GLN A 21 4.51 -3.67 20.58
CA GLN A 21 3.60 -4.54 21.34
C GLN A 21 2.25 -4.70 20.61
N PRO A 22 2.24 -5.26 19.38
CA PRO A 22 1.06 -5.24 18.52
C PRO A 22 -0.15 -5.94 19.15
N THR A 23 0.01 -7.10 19.76
CA THR A 23 -1.10 -7.87 20.33
C THR A 23 -1.83 -7.07 21.41
N GLU A 24 -1.10 -6.53 22.38
CA GLU A 24 -1.68 -5.73 23.48
C GLU A 24 -2.34 -4.45 22.95
N THR A 25 -1.70 -3.81 21.95
CA THR A 25 -2.22 -2.59 21.35
C THR A 25 -3.52 -2.85 20.59
N PHE A 26 -3.64 -3.97 19.86
CA PHE A 26 -4.90 -4.35 19.22
C PHE A 26 -6.01 -4.60 20.24
N GLN A 27 -5.73 -5.28 21.35
CA GLN A 27 -6.67 -5.53 22.43
C GLN A 27 -7.16 -4.23 23.09
N GLN A 28 -6.26 -3.27 23.34
CA GLN A 28 -6.61 -1.96 23.88
C GLN A 28 -7.49 -1.13 22.92
N HIS A 29 -7.34 -1.34 21.60
CA HIS A 29 -8.08 -0.60 20.58
C HIS A 29 -9.31 -1.33 20.02
N ASP A 30 -9.66 -2.51 20.54
CA ASP A 30 -10.83 -3.29 20.09
C ASP A 30 -12.13 -2.47 20.17
N GLY A 31 -12.36 -1.77 21.28
CA GLY A 31 -13.51 -0.87 21.49
C GLY A 31 -13.44 0.48 20.77
N THR A 32 -12.34 0.80 20.06
CA THR A 32 -12.20 2.11 19.39
C THR A 32 -13.18 2.21 18.22
N SER A 33 -13.83 3.36 18.05
CA SER A 33 -14.73 3.58 16.93
C SER A 33 -13.97 3.59 15.59
N LEU A 34 -14.60 3.09 14.53
CA LEU A 34 -14.02 3.09 13.18
C LEU A 34 -13.61 4.50 12.73
N ALA A 35 -14.38 5.53 13.11
CA ALA A 35 -14.06 6.92 12.77
C ALA A 35 -12.74 7.40 13.39
N ARG A 36 -12.45 7.04 14.63
CA ARG A 36 -11.16 7.37 15.26
C ARG A 36 -10.00 6.61 14.64
N THR A 37 -10.19 5.33 14.36
CA THR A 37 -9.19 4.53 13.63
C THR A 37 -8.89 5.13 12.27
N PHE A 38 -9.92 5.58 11.57
CA PHE A 38 -9.79 6.23 10.28
C PHE A 38 -9.05 7.58 10.38
N GLN A 39 -9.33 8.40 11.38
CA GLN A 39 -8.59 9.65 11.61
C GLN A 39 -7.10 9.38 11.85
N TYR A 40 -6.78 8.39 12.67
CA TYR A 40 -5.41 7.96 12.91
C TYR A 40 -4.73 7.48 11.60
N PHE A 41 -5.40 6.62 10.84
CA PHE A 41 -4.93 6.13 9.54
C PHE A 41 -4.70 7.27 8.54
N ALA A 42 -5.62 8.25 8.46
CA ALA A 42 -5.50 9.39 7.57
C ALA A 42 -4.27 10.26 7.89
N VAL A 43 -3.97 10.47 9.18
CA VAL A 43 -2.76 11.21 9.61
C VAL A 43 -1.49 10.48 9.16
N LEU A 44 -1.41 9.16 9.38
CA LEU A 44 -0.25 8.38 8.94
C LEU A 44 -0.14 8.27 7.42
N SER A 45 -1.27 8.15 6.72
CA SER A 45 -1.30 8.13 5.25
C SER A 45 -0.83 9.45 4.66
N LEU A 46 -1.18 10.57 5.28
CA LEU A 46 -0.69 11.89 4.87
C LEU A 46 0.82 12.02 5.10
N PHE A 47 1.31 11.58 6.25
CA PHE A 47 2.74 11.54 6.55
C PHE A 47 3.51 10.71 5.51
N TYR A 48 3.03 9.48 5.24
CA TYR A 48 3.60 8.61 4.21
C TYR A 48 3.59 9.28 2.84
N ALA A 49 2.45 9.84 2.43
CA ALA A 49 2.28 10.43 1.11
C ALA A 49 3.23 11.61 0.86
N ILE A 50 3.43 12.48 1.87
CA ILE A 50 4.35 13.60 1.77
C ILE A 50 5.79 13.11 1.57
N LEU A 51 6.26 12.17 2.40
CA LEU A 51 7.62 11.66 2.30
C LEU A 51 7.84 10.85 1.02
N PHE A 52 6.89 10.00 0.65
CA PHE A 52 6.91 9.23 -0.59
C PHE A 52 6.97 10.16 -1.82
N GLY A 53 6.10 11.17 -1.88
CA GLY A 53 6.07 12.11 -3.01
C GLY A 53 7.36 12.92 -3.15
N ILE A 54 7.99 13.32 -2.03
CA ILE A 54 9.29 14.00 -2.05
C ILE A 54 10.38 13.06 -2.59
N VAL A 55 10.43 11.82 -2.10
CA VAL A 55 11.45 10.84 -2.53
C VAL A 55 11.28 10.49 -4.00
N GLU A 56 10.07 10.16 -4.45
CA GLU A 56 9.80 9.81 -5.85
C GLU A 56 10.03 10.99 -6.81
N GLY A 57 9.63 12.18 -6.41
CA GLY A 57 9.89 13.40 -7.19
C GLY A 57 11.38 13.72 -7.31
N LEU A 58 12.16 13.49 -6.24
CA LEU A 58 13.63 13.66 -6.27
C LEU A 58 14.28 12.58 -7.14
N VAL A 59 13.88 11.33 -7.00
CA VAL A 59 14.34 10.20 -7.84
C VAL A 59 14.07 10.50 -9.32
N PHE A 60 12.87 10.97 -9.64
CA PHE A 60 12.53 11.38 -11.00
C PHE A 60 13.44 12.52 -11.51
N TYR A 61 13.62 13.56 -10.70
CA TYR A 61 14.50 14.70 -11.06
C TYR A 61 15.92 14.26 -11.35
N LEU A 62 16.51 13.40 -10.49
CA LEU A 62 17.89 12.93 -10.67
C LEU A 62 18.05 12.03 -11.90
N ASN A 63 17.07 11.16 -12.18
CA ASN A 63 17.14 10.25 -13.34
C ASN A 63 16.92 10.99 -14.67
N ILE A 64 15.92 11.86 -14.77
CA ILE A 64 15.62 12.58 -16.02
C ILE A 64 16.52 13.79 -16.19
N GLY A 65 16.85 14.49 -15.10
CA GLY A 65 17.76 15.63 -15.12
C GLY A 65 19.13 15.28 -15.68
N SER A 66 19.66 14.10 -15.39
CA SER A 66 20.92 13.61 -15.94
C SER A 66 20.84 13.34 -17.46
N THR A 67 19.69 12.94 -17.96
CA THR A 67 19.47 12.64 -19.39
C THR A 67 19.39 13.90 -20.25
N PHE A 68 18.95 15.03 -19.68
CA PHE A 68 18.76 16.31 -20.37
C PHE A 68 19.69 17.42 -19.88
N ALA A 69 20.76 17.08 -19.14
CA ALA A 69 21.68 18.06 -18.54
C ALA A 69 22.33 18.99 -19.55
N ASP A 70 22.52 18.52 -20.79
CA ASP A 70 23.19 19.29 -21.86
C ASP A 70 22.29 20.35 -22.55
N LEU A 71 20.99 20.37 -22.25
CA LEU A 71 20.06 21.35 -22.78
C LEU A 71 19.73 22.42 -21.71
N ALA A 72 20.34 23.59 -21.79
CA ALA A 72 20.16 24.68 -20.82
C ALA A 72 18.70 25.13 -20.65
N VAL A 73 17.85 25.03 -21.69
CA VAL A 73 16.43 25.34 -21.66
C VAL A 73 15.66 24.21 -20.90
N ALA A 74 16.11 22.96 -21.00
CA ALA A 74 15.47 21.82 -20.37
C ALA A 74 15.63 21.87 -18.84
N SER A 75 16.72 22.42 -18.30
CA SER A 75 16.96 22.43 -16.85
C SER A 75 15.93 23.24 -16.07
N SER A 76 15.50 24.39 -16.59
CA SER A 76 14.47 25.23 -15.95
C SER A 76 13.08 24.58 -16.00
N PHE A 77 12.73 23.96 -17.14
CA PHE A 77 11.48 23.21 -17.28
C PHE A 77 11.46 21.95 -16.41
N MET A 78 12.60 21.26 -16.28
CA MET A 78 12.72 20.06 -15.43
C MET A 78 12.48 20.39 -13.95
N GLY A 79 12.97 21.53 -13.46
CA GLY A 79 12.66 22.00 -12.11
C GLY A 79 11.16 22.16 -11.87
N LEU A 80 10.44 22.85 -12.76
CA LEU A 80 9.00 23.05 -12.66
C LEU A 80 8.23 21.73 -12.74
N ILE A 81 8.58 20.86 -13.68
CA ILE A 81 7.97 19.53 -13.83
C ILE A 81 8.16 18.70 -12.55
N SER A 82 9.34 18.75 -11.93
CA SER A 82 9.60 18.00 -10.70
C SER A 82 8.69 18.44 -9.54
N TRP A 83 8.44 19.75 -9.37
CA TRP A 83 7.50 20.24 -8.36
C TRP A 83 6.06 19.78 -8.62
N ILE A 84 5.63 19.78 -9.88
CA ILE A 84 4.31 19.28 -10.28
C ILE A 84 4.21 17.77 -9.98
N LEU A 85 5.26 17.00 -10.26
CA LEU A 85 5.30 15.57 -10.01
C LEU A 85 5.35 15.24 -8.51
N ILE A 86 6.10 15.99 -7.70
CA ILE A 86 6.07 15.84 -6.24
C ILE A 86 4.64 16.00 -5.74
N PHE A 87 3.96 17.07 -6.14
CA PHE A 87 2.56 17.28 -5.75
C PHE A 87 1.65 16.16 -6.26
N PHE A 88 1.81 15.73 -7.51
CA PHE A 88 1.06 14.60 -8.07
C PHE A 88 1.28 13.31 -7.28
N PHE A 89 2.52 12.95 -6.96
CA PHE A 89 2.83 11.76 -6.18
C PHE A 89 2.27 11.82 -4.77
N ILE A 90 2.29 12.99 -4.12
CA ILE A 90 1.67 13.19 -2.80
C ILE A 90 0.16 12.92 -2.87
N VAL A 91 -0.53 13.56 -3.81
CA VAL A 91 -1.98 13.39 -3.98
C VAL A 91 -2.31 11.94 -4.37
N PHE A 92 -1.56 11.37 -5.31
CA PHE A 92 -1.73 9.99 -5.75
C PHE A 92 -1.52 8.99 -4.62
N ALA A 93 -0.44 9.11 -3.84
CA ALA A 93 -0.15 8.21 -2.73
C ALA A 93 -1.21 8.32 -1.64
N PHE A 94 -1.61 9.53 -1.24
CA PHE A 94 -2.67 9.73 -0.25
C PHE A 94 -3.99 9.13 -0.71
N THR A 95 -4.41 9.42 -1.93
CA THR A 95 -5.65 8.91 -2.52
C THR A 95 -5.61 7.38 -2.63
N SER A 96 -4.49 6.81 -3.08
CA SER A 96 -4.30 5.36 -3.18
C SER A 96 -4.38 4.66 -1.83
N CYS A 97 -3.74 5.21 -0.79
CA CYS A 97 -3.87 4.69 0.57
C CYS A 97 -5.33 4.72 1.03
N PHE A 98 -6.01 5.83 0.79
CA PHE A 98 -7.37 6.06 1.24
C PHE A 98 -8.37 5.11 0.57
N PHE A 99 -8.41 5.07 -0.76
CA PHE A 99 -9.31 4.16 -1.49
C PHE A 99 -8.84 2.72 -1.39
N GLY A 100 -7.53 2.50 -1.42
CA GLY A 100 -6.93 1.17 -1.34
C GLY A 100 -7.31 0.43 -0.07
N ILE A 101 -7.29 1.11 1.10
CA ILE A 101 -7.63 0.46 2.37
C ILE A 101 -9.09 -0.01 2.41
N PHE A 102 -10.02 0.75 1.80
CA PHE A 102 -11.43 0.35 1.72
C PHE A 102 -11.63 -0.85 0.80
N LEU A 103 -11.08 -0.79 -0.41
CA LEU A 103 -11.20 -1.88 -1.39
C LEU A 103 -10.54 -3.15 -0.86
N TYR A 104 -9.32 -3.02 -0.33
CA TYR A 104 -8.58 -4.14 0.23
C TYR A 104 -9.26 -4.72 1.47
N GLY A 105 -9.73 -3.86 2.39
CA GLY A 105 -10.43 -4.30 3.59
C GLY A 105 -11.76 -5.00 3.30
N LEU A 106 -12.54 -4.53 2.32
CA LEU A 106 -13.76 -5.19 1.87
C LEU A 106 -13.43 -6.56 1.22
N PHE A 107 -12.42 -6.59 0.37
CA PHE A 107 -11.96 -7.84 -0.24
C PHE A 107 -11.50 -8.85 0.81
N GLN A 108 -10.69 -8.40 1.78
CA GLN A 108 -10.23 -9.25 2.89
C GLN A 108 -11.38 -9.73 3.77
N HIS A 109 -12.43 -8.92 3.94
CA HIS A 109 -13.58 -9.32 4.76
C HIS A 109 -14.29 -10.56 4.23
N VAL A 110 -14.30 -10.79 2.91
CA VAL A 110 -14.83 -12.03 2.32
C VAL A 110 -14.09 -13.25 2.87
N PHE A 111 -12.76 -13.18 2.94
CA PHE A 111 -11.96 -14.30 3.49
C PHE A 111 -12.11 -14.44 5.00
N VAL A 112 -12.33 -13.33 5.72
CA VAL A 112 -12.68 -13.36 7.15
C VAL A 112 -13.96 -14.16 7.37
N LEU A 113 -15.00 -13.89 6.59
CA LEU A 113 -16.28 -14.63 6.67
C LEU A 113 -16.11 -16.11 6.32
N LEU A 114 -15.33 -16.43 5.29
CA LEU A 114 -15.04 -17.83 4.92
C LEU A 114 -14.30 -18.60 6.01
N CYS A 115 -13.50 -17.90 6.84
CA CYS A 115 -12.78 -18.49 7.98
C CYS A 115 -13.56 -18.42 9.30
N GLY A 116 -14.83 -18.01 9.29
CA GLY A 116 -15.68 -17.99 10.47
C GLY A 116 -15.57 -16.75 11.35
N GLY A 117 -15.08 -15.64 10.82
CA GLY A 117 -15.06 -14.35 11.54
C GLY A 117 -16.41 -13.65 11.51
N GLU A 118 -17.01 -13.40 12.69
CA GLU A 118 -18.37 -12.86 12.83
C GLU A 118 -18.42 -11.39 13.30
N CYS A 119 -17.27 -10.77 13.60
CA CYS A 119 -17.25 -9.44 14.26
C CYS A 119 -17.51 -8.24 13.30
N GLY A 120 -17.89 -8.51 12.04
CA GLY A 120 -18.32 -7.51 11.08
C GLY A 120 -17.18 -6.77 10.36
N VAL A 121 -17.52 -6.10 9.24
CA VAL A 121 -16.57 -5.43 8.35
C VAL A 121 -15.76 -4.32 9.05
N ALA A 122 -16.34 -3.65 10.04
CA ALA A 122 -15.66 -2.59 10.79
C ALA A 122 -14.40 -3.10 11.51
N GLN A 123 -14.42 -4.31 12.05
CA GLN A 123 -13.26 -4.91 12.71
C GLN A 123 -12.18 -5.30 11.67
N THR A 124 -12.59 -5.81 10.51
CA THR A 124 -11.64 -6.04 9.41
C THR A 124 -10.97 -4.75 8.97
N MET A 125 -11.76 -3.67 8.78
CA MET A 125 -11.20 -2.35 8.42
C MET A 125 -10.21 -1.85 9.46
N LYS A 126 -10.51 -1.96 10.75
CA LYS A 126 -9.58 -1.59 11.82
C LYS A 126 -8.31 -2.43 11.78
N ALA A 127 -8.43 -3.75 11.58
CA ALA A 127 -7.26 -4.62 11.45
C ALA A 127 -6.35 -4.20 10.29
N MET A 128 -6.93 -3.84 9.13
CA MET A 128 -6.17 -3.39 7.96
C MET A 128 -5.52 -2.03 8.20
N MET A 129 -6.25 -1.05 8.75
CA MET A 129 -5.73 0.29 9.03
C MET A 129 -4.58 0.26 10.04
N TYR A 130 -4.74 -0.43 11.15
CA TYR A 130 -3.68 -0.55 12.16
C TYR A 130 -2.54 -1.46 11.68
N GLY A 131 -2.86 -2.54 10.94
CA GLY A 131 -1.87 -3.43 10.36
C GLY A 131 -0.94 -2.77 9.34
N SER A 132 -1.40 -1.69 8.68
CA SER A 132 -0.59 -0.94 7.72
C SER A 132 0.42 0.04 8.36
N VAL A 133 0.44 0.20 9.68
CA VAL A 133 1.32 1.15 10.39
C VAL A 133 2.79 1.04 9.99
N PRO A 134 3.44 -0.14 9.96
CA PRO A 134 4.84 -0.21 9.54
C PRO A 134 5.08 0.28 8.12
N ALA A 135 4.20 -0.08 7.18
CA ALA A 135 4.29 0.37 5.79
C ALA A 135 4.09 1.88 5.66
N LEU A 136 3.19 2.49 6.43
CA LEU A 136 2.97 3.94 6.42
C LEU A 136 4.11 4.73 7.06
N VAL A 137 4.78 4.15 8.08
CA VAL A 137 5.90 4.83 8.77
C VAL A 137 7.21 4.70 8.01
N PHE A 138 7.50 3.54 7.43
CA PHE A 138 8.80 3.22 6.83
C PHE A 138 8.76 2.93 5.33
N GLY A 139 7.58 2.74 4.74
CA GLY A 139 7.42 2.30 3.36
C GLY A 139 7.89 3.29 2.29
N TRP A 140 8.10 4.57 2.66
CA TRP A 140 8.66 5.59 1.79
C TRP A 140 10.20 5.48 1.63
N ILE A 141 10.87 4.68 2.47
CA ILE A 141 12.33 4.49 2.43
C ILE A 141 12.64 3.31 1.50
N PRO A 142 13.35 3.53 0.36
CA PRO A 142 13.77 2.45 -0.52
C PRO A 142 14.52 1.35 0.25
N VAL A 143 14.33 0.09 -0.14
CA VAL A 143 14.86 -1.13 0.53
C VAL A 143 14.18 -1.44 1.86
N ILE A 144 14.00 -0.47 2.77
CA ILE A 144 13.31 -0.67 4.05
C ILE A 144 11.82 -0.96 3.84
N ASN A 145 11.23 -0.46 2.74
CA ASN A 145 9.83 -0.70 2.39
C ASN A 145 9.46 -2.20 2.33
N LEU A 146 10.38 -3.05 1.89
CA LEU A 146 10.14 -4.49 1.84
C LEU A 146 10.01 -5.09 3.26
N ILE A 147 10.88 -4.68 4.18
CA ILE A 147 10.81 -5.11 5.59
C ILE A 147 9.53 -4.56 6.24
N ALA A 148 9.21 -3.29 5.98
CA ALA A 148 8.00 -2.65 6.47
C ALA A 148 6.72 -3.34 5.95
N ALA A 149 6.71 -3.75 4.68
CA ALA A 149 5.59 -4.49 4.09
C ALA A 149 5.40 -5.86 4.76
N ILE A 150 6.48 -6.63 4.95
CA ILE A 150 6.43 -7.93 5.64
C ILE A 150 5.92 -7.75 7.08
N TRP A 151 6.43 -6.73 7.79
CA TRP A 151 5.97 -6.44 9.15
C TRP A 151 4.49 -6.03 9.18
N SER A 152 4.03 -5.27 8.20
CA SER A 152 2.60 -4.94 8.05
C SER A 152 1.73 -6.17 7.86
N LEU A 153 2.17 -7.17 7.07
CA LEU A 153 1.44 -8.43 6.94
C LEU A 153 1.33 -9.17 8.28
N VAL A 154 2.40 -9.19 9.07
CA VAL A 154 2.37 -9.79 10.42
C VAL A 154 1.36 -9.06 11.30
N LEU A 155 1.36 -7.72 11.28
CA LEU A 155 0.41 -6.93 12.05
C LEU A 155 -1.04 -7.15 11.59
N MET A 156 -1.28 -7.28 10.29
CA MET A 156 -2.62 -7.59 9.76
C MET A 156 -3.12 -8.96 10.24
N VAL A 157 -2.24 -9.97 10.27
CA VAL A 157 -2.57 -11.29 10.83
C VAL A 157 -2.92 -11.19 12.32
N ILE A 158 -2.12 -10.46 13.12
CA ILE A 158 -2.39 -10.22 14.53
C ILE A 158 -3.71 -9.47 14.70
N GLY A 159 -3.95 -8.43 13.89
CA GLY A 159 -5.18 -7.63 13.93
C GLY A 159 -6.42 -8.46 13.63
N ILE A 160 -6.42 -9.28 12.59
CA ILE A 160 -7.52 -10.18 12.27
C ILE A 160 -7.74 -11.18 13.40
N ARG A 161 -6.68 -11.79 13.94
CA ARG A 161 -6.76 -12.71 15.06
C ARG A 161 -7.43 -12.07 16.28
N GLU A 162 -6.96 -10.91 16.71
CA GLU A 162 -7.44 -10.26 17.93
C GLU A 162 -8.85 -9.69 17.77
N LEU A 163 -9.13 -9.00 16.65
CA LEU A 163 -10.40 -8.31 16.45
C LEU A 163 -11.54 -9.21 16.00
N HIS A 164 -11.26 -10.36 15.34
CA HIS A 164 -12.26 -11.37 14.98
C HIS A 164 -12.25 -12.60 15.88
N LYS A 165 -11.35 -12.63 16.90
CA LYS A 165 -11.21 -13.78 17.83
C LYS A 165 -10.95 -15.10 17.10
N LEU A 166 -10.24 -15.03 15.98
CA LEU A 166 -9.87 -16.20 15.18
C LEU A 166 -8.57 -16.85 15.70
N SER A 167 -8.37 -18.12 15.33
CA SER A 167 -7.08 -18.77 15.55
C SER A 167 -5.99 -18.10 14.70
N THR A 168 -4.72 -18.19 15.13
CA THR A 168 -3.59 -17.64 14.36
C THR A 168 -3.51 -18.23 12.96
N THR A 169 -3.81 -19.53 12.80
CA THR A 169 -3.83 -20.20 11.49
C THR A 169 -4.93 -19.65 10.59
N ALA A 170 -6.15 -19.48 11.10
CA ALA A 170 -7.24 -18.89 10.33
C ALA A 170 -6.94 -17.45 9.92
N ALA A 171 -6.43 -16.63 10.84
CA ALA A 171 -6.03 -15.26 10.55
C ALA A 171 -4.89 -15.18 9.50
N ALA A 172 -3.92 -16.09 9.56
CA ALA A 172 -2.86 -16.19 8.56
C ALA A 172 -3.42 -16.58 7.18
N ILE A 173 -4.33 -17.53 7.10
CA ILE A 173 -5.03 -17.92 5.86
C ILE A 173 -5.79 -16.73 5.29
N VAL A 174 -6.54 -16.01 6.10
CA VAL A 174 -7.27 -14.80 5.67
C VAL A 174 -6.35 -13.80 4.99
N ILE A 175 -5.16 -13.55 5.52
CA ILE A 175 -4.24 -12.54 4.97
C ILE A 175 -3.42 -13.11 3.80
N LEU A 176 -2.88 -14.31 3.91
CA LEU A 176 -1.91 -14.84 2.94
C LEU A 176 -2.58 -15.46 1.70
N LEU A 177 -3.74 -16.12 1.87
CA LEU A 177 -4.42 -16.79 0.75
C LEU A 177 -4.80 -15.82 -0.38
N PRO A 178 -5.41 -14.65 -0.12
CA PRO A 178 -5.70 -13.68 -1.19
C PRO A 178 -4.45 -13.16 -1.88
N ILE A 179 -3.34 -12.98 -1.17
CA ILE A 179 -2.07 -12.53 -1.73
C ILE A 179 -1.54 -13.58 -2.72
N VAL A 180 -1.49 -14.85 -2.29
CA VAL A 180 -1.06 -15.96 -3.16
C VAL A 180 -1.98 -16.08 -4.38
N LEU A 181 -3.30 -16.01 -4.18
CA LEU A 181 -4.28 -16.07 -5.27
C LEU A 181 -4.09 -14.94 -6.27
N THR A 182 -3.93 -13.70 -5.80
CA THR A 182 -3.67 -12.54 -6.65
C THR A 182 -2.36 -12.70 -7.43
N PHE A 183 -1.31 -13.19 -6.79
CA PHE A 183 -0.02 -13.44 -7.43
C PHE A 183 -0.14 -14.49 -8.55
N VAL A 184 -0.81 -15.62 -8.29
CA VAL A 184 -1.05 -16.67 -9.30
C VAL A 184 -1.87 -16.12 -10.46
N ILE A 185 -2.97 -15.40 -10.19
CA ILE A 185 -3.80 -14.79 -11.25
C ILE A 185 -2.97 -13.82 -12.09
N THR A 186 -2.13 -13.00 -11.47
CA THR A 186 -1.27 -12.04 -12.17
C THR A 186 -0.28 -12.73 -13.09
N ILE A 187 0.35 -13.84 -12.65
CA ILE A 187 1.25 -14.63 -13.49
C ILE A 187 0.49 -15.23 -14.67
N LEU A 188 -0.66 -15.87 -14.42
CA LEU A 188 -1.47 -16.47 -15.48
C LEU A 188 -1.91 -15.42 -16.51
N PHE A 189 -2.32 -14.25 -16.04
CA PHE A 189 -2.70 -13.13 -16.91
C PHE A 189 -1.51 -12.61 -17.73
N ALA A 190 -0.33 -12.47 -17.11
CA ALA A 190 0.88 -12.06 -17.82
C ALA A 190 1.27 -13.09 -18.92
N LEU A 191 1.21 -14.38 -18.62
CA LEU A 191 1.46 -15.43 -19.59
C LEU A 191 0.44 -15.41 -20.74
N PHE A 192 -0.84 -15.18 -20.43
CA PHE A 192 -1.89 -15.01 -21.43
C PHE A 192 -1.59 -13.83 -22.37
N ILE A 193 -1.25 -12.67 -21.84
CA ILE A 193 -0.92 -11.47 -22.62
C ILE A 193 0.31 -11.73 -23.52
N VAL A 194 1.37 -12.34 -22.99
CA VAL A 194 2.58 -12.69 -23.78
C VAL A 194 2.22 -13.65 -24.92
N SER A 195 1.36 -14.64 -24.65
CA SER A 195 0.89 -15.60 -25.67
C SER A 195 0.10 -14.89 -26.79
N VAL A 196 -0.83 -13.99 -26.43
CA VAL A 196 -1.64 -13.25 -27.43
C VAL A 196 -0.77 -12.34 -28.28
N ILE A 197 0.18 -11.60 -27.66
CA ILE A 197 1.09 -10.73 -28.41
C ILE A 197 2.03 -11.56 -29.29
N GLY A 198 2.56 -12.67 -28.76
CA GLY A 198 3.44 -13.56 -29.52
C GLY A 198 2.76 -14.18 -30.77
N LEU A 199 1.51 -14.63 -30.64
CA LEU A 199 0.72 -15.13 -31.77
C LEU A 199 0.45 -14.04 -32.80
N GLY A 200 0.04 -12.84 -32.37
CA GLY A 200 -0.19 -11.71 -33.26
C GLY A 200 1.08 -11.27 -34.01
N ALA A 201 2.23 -11.26 -33.36
CA ALA A 201 3.50 -10.96 -33.99
C ALA A 201 3.87 -12.04 -35.05
N ALA A 202 3.69 -13.32 -34.74
CA ALA A 202 3.96 -14.41 -35.65
C ALA A 202 3.10 -14.34 -36.94
N GLU A 203 1.80 -13.99 -36.79
CA GLU A 203 0.90 -13.79 -37.93
C GLU A 203 1.36 -12.64 -38.84
N ILE A 204 1.75 -11.49 -38.21
CA ILE A 204 2.26 -10.33 -38.95
C ILE A 204 3.54 -10.70 -39.71
N PHE A 205 4.50 -11.40 -39.09
CA PHE A 205 5.74 -11.84 -39.73
C PHE A 205 5.47 -12.82 -40.90
N ALA A 206 4.52 -13.74 -40.70
CA ALA A 206 4.11 -14.66 -41.77
C ALA A 206 3.46 -13.92 -42.94
N ALA A 207 2.62 -12.93 -42.69
CA ALA A 207 1.98 -12.11 -43.72
C ALA A 207 3.01 -11.28 -44.49
N VAL A 208 3.98 -10.65 -43.84
CA VAL A 208 5.07 -9.87 -44.47
C VAL A 208 5.94 -10.80 -45.33
N ALA A 209 6.33 -11.96 -44.80
CA ALA A 209 7.12 -12.93 -45.56
C ALA A 209 6.40 -13.44 -46.82
N SER A 210 5.07 -13.65 -46.72
CA SER A 210 4.26 -14.07 -47.87
C SER A 210 4.04 -12.99 -48.93
N ALA A 211 4.11 -11.72 -48.52
CA ALA A 211 3.97 -10.55 -49.41
C ALA A 211 5.27 -10.22 -50.20
N GLY A 212 6.39 -10.88 -49.88
CA GLY A 212 7.65 -10.69 -50.61
C GLY A 212 8.31 -9.32 -50.31
N ILE A 213 8.00 -8.69 -49.16
CA ILE A 213 8.55 -7.43 -48.71
C ILE A 213 9.68 -7.67 -47.71
#